data_0b00d4f2e4dc09d31e80586da16a1214
#
_entry.id   0b00d4f2e4dc09d31e80586da16a1214
#
_cell.length_a   1.000
_cell.length_b   1.000
_cell.length_c   1.000
_cell.angle_alpha   90.00
_cell.angle_beta   90.00
_cell.angle_gamma   90.00
#
_symmetry.space_group_name_H-M   'P 1'
#
loop_
_entity.id
_entity.type
_entity.pdbx_description
1 polymer ?
#
loop_
_entity_poly.entity_id
_entity_poly.type
_entity_poly.pdbx_seq_one_letter_code
_entity_poly.pdbx_strand_id
1 'polypeptide(L)'
;MMSRQPATKARNFVIAAERTPPRVVLRAGAEVFEGIFRYETAVGSGFGVVRLPASDPTRAFQFMTNLHELKGFEEKIGERRPTGAAYSRNFGGTNWKDQRIASERYIDREPTVLVVGGGQAGLTVAATLGHLSVDTLVIDRLARVGDCWRTRYHSLALHNPTEFNHLPYMPFPPNWPVYLPKDMLAEWFEAYVMAMEINFWTSTELARGSYDDAAGRWSVVVRNTTDGRERTLRPKHLIFANGLVGEPSIPDLPGLRDFKGDLMHTSAFSNGAHWRGRKALVLGTGSSGHDIAQDLHANGVQTTLIQRGPSMVLSINPSAKLTYAVYDGVPLDDGDLLVAINTLPVLKRILKTMTARMVEFDRKLIDGLIARGFKWYDGDDHLGHNMLIRTRYGGYNLDGGCSELIVQGEVGLLQFERIERFAPGGALLKDGSLVPADLIVLGTGFEPQQAVVKKLLGEAIAEKIGPVWGLGPDGEMNNMWKRTAQEGLWFAGGSFSNCRIFSRFVALQIKAIEEGLVPK
;
A
#
# COMPACT_ATOMS: atom_id res chain seq x y z
N MET A 1 -0.24 26.46 9.94
CA MET A 1 1.13 26.02 10.28
C MET A 1 1.84 27.02 11.19
N MET A 2 1.89 28.30 10.84
CA MET A 2 2.53 29.33 11.67
C MET A 2 1.92 29.50 13.08
N SER A 3 0.63 29.25 13.27
CA SER A 3 -0.04 29.31 14.57
C SER A 3 0.46 28.29 15.61
N ARG A 4 1.09 27.19 15.18
CA ARG A 4 1.65 26.14 16.06
C ARG A 4 3.16 26.29 16.30
N GLN A 5 3.82 27.23 15.62
CA GLN A 5 5.26 27.43 15.75
C GLN A 5 5.73 27.73 17.20
N PRO A 6 4.99 28.49 18.01
CA PRO A 6 5.38 28.69 19.41
C PRO A 6 5.45 27.41 20.23
N ALA A 7 4.56 26.43 19.94
CA ALA A 7 4.53 25.14 20.63
C ALA A 7 5.67 24.22 20.20
N THR A 8 6.00 24.21 18.90
CA THR A 8 7.07 23.36 18.35
C THR A 8 8.46 23.94 18.56
N LYS A 9 8.57 25.26 18.77
CA LYS A 9 9.84 26.00 18.87
C LYS A 9 10.78 25.70 17.71
N ALA A 10 10.24 25.65 16.49
CA ALA A 10 11.00 25.40 15.28
C ALA A 10 12.03 26.51 15.04
N ARG A 11 13.29 26.16 14.83
CA ARG A 11 14.44 27.08 14.70
C ARG A 11 15.54 26.47 13.84
N ASN A 12 16.61 27.22 13.61
CA ASN A 12 17.82 26.78 12.92
C ASN A 12 17.53 26.22 11.51
N PHE A 13 16.69 26.97 10.76
CA PHE A 13 16.40 26.63 9.37
C PHE A 13 17.61 26.91 8.50
N VAL A 14 18.23 25.88 7.95
CA VAL A 14 19.44 25.95 7.12
C VAL A 14 19.27 25.03 5.91
N ILE A 15 19.69 25.49 4.73
CA ILE A 15 19.73 24.62 3.53
C ILE A 15 20.56 23.38 3.86
N ALA A 16 20.00 22.21 3.56
CA ALA A 16 20.63 20.92 3.81
C ALA A 16 21.68 20.63 2.72
N ALA A 17 22.97 20.92 3.01
CA ALA A 17 24.05 20.78 2.04
C ALA A 17 24.29 19.32 1.61
N GLU A 18 23.87 18.36 2.43
CA GLU A 18 23.96 16.90 2.19
C GLU A 18 22.82 16.36 1.29
N ARG A 19 21.86 17.23 0.92
CA ARG A 19 20.69 16.89 0.10
C ARG A 19 20.80 17.51 -1.29
N THR A 20 19.81 17.26 -2.14
CA THR A 20 19.70 17.89 -3.46
C THR A 20 19.84 19.41 -3.33
N PRO A 21 20.79 20.04 -4.03
CA PRO A 21 21.02 21.46 -3.94
C PRO A 21 19.82 22.28 -4.42
N PRO A 22 19.63 23.52 -3.92
CA PRO A 22 18.57 24.39 -4.40
C PRO A 22 18.63 24.58 -5.92
N ARG A 23 17.46 24.54 -6.54
CA ARG A 23 17.32 24.57 -8.00
C ARG A 23 16.06 25.29 -8.47
N VAL A 24 16.07 25.75 -9.72
CA VAL A 24 14.86 26.27 -10.37
C VAL A 24 14.18 25.13 -11.12
N VAL A 25 12.90 24.91 -10.85
CA VAL A 25 12.11 23.82 -11.44
C VAL A 25 10.70 24.28 -11.74
N LEU A 26 10.05 23.61 -12.71
CA LEU A 26 8.64 23.80 -12.97
C LEU A 26 7.79 22.90 -12.04
N ARG A 27 6.90 23.51 -11.24
CA ARG A 27 5.97 22.81 -10.35
C ARG A 27 4.55 23.36 -10.51
N ALA A 28 3.60 22.49 -10.83
CA ALA A 28 2.19 22.86 -11.01
C ALA A 28 1.98 24.07 -11.97
N GLY A 29 2.80 24.14 -13.04
CA GLY A 29 2.74 25.20 -14.04
C GLY A 29 3.46 26.50 -13.68
N ALA A 30 4.18 26.58 -12.54
CA ALA A 30 4.95 27.74 -12.14
C ALA A 30 6.44 27.42 -11.99
N GLU A 31 7.32 28.33 -12.39
CA GLU A 31 8.73 28.25 -12.05
C GLU A 31 8.93 28.60 -10.56
N VAL A 32 9.64 27.73 -9.85
CA VAL A 32 9.91 27.89 -8.43
C VAL A 32 11.37 27.61 -8.11
N PHE A 33 11.92 28.34 -7.15
CA PHE A 33 13.11 27.91 -6.42
C PHE A 33 12.69 26.83 -5.45
N GLU A 34 13.22 25.60 -5.62
CA GLU A 34 12.96 24.44 -4.77
C GLU A 34 14.22 24.13 -3.96
N GLY A 35 14.09 24.06 -2.64
CA GLY A 35 15.20 23.73 -1.76
C GLY A 35 14.78 22.85 -0.59
N ILE A 36 15.66 21.93 -0.20
CA ILE A 36 15.52 21.12 1.00
C ILE A 36 16.30 21.78 2.13
N PHE A 37 15.68 21.95 3.28
CA PHE A 37 16.31 22.51 4.47
C PHE A 37 16.21 21.55 5.65
N ARG A 38 17.15 21.66 6.58
CA ARG A 38 17.04 21.05 7.92
C ARG A 38 16.57 22.08 8.93
N TYR A 39 15.96 21.60 9.99
CA TYR A 39 15.49 22.43 11.10
C TYR A 39 15.48 21.62 12.39
N GLU A 40 15.40 22.33 13.51
CA GLU A 40 15.26 21.75 14.84
C GLU A 40 13.96 22.19 15.49
N THR A 41 13.51 21.37 16.43
CA THR A 41 12.38 21.66 17.32
C THR A 41 12.80 21.48 18.78
N ALA A 42 11.87 21.70 19.70
CA ALA A 42 12.12 21.41 21.12
C ALA A 42 12.38 19.92 21.36
N VAL A 43 11.77 19.04 20.56
CA VAL A 43 11.74 17.56 20.78
C VAL A 43 12.50 16.76 19.73
N GLY A 44 13.04 17.39 18.69
CA GLY A 44 13.72 16.64 17.63
C GLY A 44 14.23 17.52 16.50
N SER A 45 14.66 16.89 15.43
CA SER A 45 15.13 17.51 14.20
C SER A 45 14.44 16.92 12.97
N GLY A 46 14.52 17.63 11.85
CA GLY A 46 13.91 17.16 10.62
C GLY A 46 14.36 17.90 9.38
N PHE A 47 13.81 17.45 8.26
CA PHE A 47 13.97 18.07 6.97
C PHE A 47 12.65 18.70 6.53
N GLY A 48 12.74 19.70 5.70
CA GLY A 48 11.60 20.33 5.07
C GLY A 48 11.90 20.72 3.64
N VAL A 49 10.85 21.09 2.93
CA VAL A 49 10.97 21.61 1.57
C VAL A 49 10.31 22.96 1.49
N VAL A 50 10.96 23.90 0.82
CA VAL A 50 10.40 25.21 0.48
C VAL A 50 10.40 25.38 -1.03
N ARG A 51 9.30 25.91 -1.56
CA ARG A 51 9.16 26.36 -2.95
C ARG A 51 8.76 27.81 -2.97
N LEU A 52 9.59 28.65 -3.56
CA LEU A 52 9.38 30.08 -3.70
C LEU A 52 9.10 30.36 -5.19
N PRO A 53 8.06 31.12 -5.57
CA PRO A 53 7.88 31.50 -6.97
C PRO A 53 9.10 32.27 -7.48
N ALA A 54 9.58 31.94 -8.68
CA ALA A 54 10.72 32.67 -9.27
C ALA A 54 10.38 34.15 -9.52
N SER A 55 9.10 34.47 -9.74
CA SER A 55 8.61 35.84 -9.95
C SER A 55 8.51 36.68 -8.65
N ASP A 56 8.36 36.04 -7.49
CA ASP A 56 8.30 36.70 -6.17
C ASP A 56 8.80 35.73 -5.08
N PRO A 57 10.12 35.66 -4.84
CA PRO A 57 10.70 34.75 -3.86
C PRO A 57 10.52 35.20 -2.39
N THR A 58 9.82 36.28 -2.15
CA THR A 58 9.56 36.77 -0.79
C THR A 58 8.44 36.02 -0.07
N ARG A 59 7.63 35.27 -0.81
CA ARG A 59 6.49 34.50 -0.28
C ARG A 59 6.57 33.04 -0.72
N ALA A 60 6.44 32.13 0.23
CA ALA A 60 6.44 30.70 -0.09
C ALA A 60 5.18 30.30 -0.87
N PHE A 61 5.36 29.64 -2.02
CA PHE A 61 4.31 28.93 -2.74
C PHE A 61 3.90 27.66 -1.98
N GLN A 62 4.89 26.91 -1.49
CA GLN A 62 4.69 25.74 -0.64
C GLN A 62 5.79 25.71 0.44
N PHE A 63 5.43 25.25 1.63
CA PHE A 63 6.36 25.06 2.74
C PHE A 63 5.92 23.82 3.53
N MET A 64 6.85 22.91 3.78
CA MET A 64 6.62 21.69 4.55
C MET A 64 7.75 21.49 5.55
N THR A 65 7.41 21.04 6.73
CA THR A 65 8.35 20.49 7.72
C THR A 65 8.00 19.05 8.02
N ASN A 66 9.00 18.20 8.10
CA ASN A 66 8.88 16.78 8.37
C ASN A 66 9.86 16.39 9.48
N LEU A 67 9.33 16.02 10.65
CA LEU A 67 10.15 15.54 11.76
C LEU A 67 10.80 14.22 11.36
N HIS A 68 12.11 14.10 11.52
CA HIS A 68 12.91 12.95 11.12
C HIS A 68 13.40 12.13 12.31
N GLU A 69 13.76 12.79 13.39
CA GLU A 69 14.28 12.17 14.61
C GLU A 69 13.71 12.83 15.88
N LEU A 70 13.56 12.05 16.93
CA LEU A 70 13.28 12.53 18.30
C LEU A 70 14.60 12.63 19.06
N LYS A 71 14.86 13.76 19.69
CA LYS A 71 16.08 14.04 20.45
C LYS A 71 16.19 13.11 21.65
N GLY A 72 17.29 12.38 21.73
CA GLY A 72 17.56 11.36 22.76
C GLY A 72 16.95 10.00 22.48
N PHE A 73 16.19 9.86 21.37
CA PHE A 73 15.55 8.61 20.94
C PHE A 73 15.77 8.37 19.44
N GLU A 74 16.93 8.72 18.95
CA GLU A 74 17.33 8.53 17.56
C GLU A 74 17.40 7.04 17.19
N GLU A 75 17.21 6.75 15.91
CA GLU A 75 17.33 5.38 15.38
C GLU A 75 18.72 4.78 15.66
N LYS A 76 18.76 3.51 16.05
CA LYS A 76 20.00 2.76 16.33
C LYS A 76 20.64 2.22 15.06
N ILE A 77 21.06 3.12 14.17
CA ILE A 77 21.71 2.83 12.90
C ILE A 77 23.04 3.56 12.77
N GLY A 78 23.87 3.18 11.80
CA GLY A 78 25.16 3.82 11.53
C GLY A 78 26.10 3.79 12.72
N GLU A 79 26.52 4.95 13.21
CA GLU A 79 27.42 5.08 14.39
C GLU A 79 26.71 4.73 15.70
N ARG A 80 25.36 4.75 15.74
CA ARG A 80 24.54 4.39 16.90
C ARG A 80 24.12 2.91 16.92
N ARG A 81 24.79 2.06 16.14
CA ARG A 81 24.51 0.61 16.12
C ARG A 81 24.55 0.00 17.51
N PRO A 82 23.68 -1.02 17.79
CA PRO A 82 23.71 -1.73 19.05
C PRO A 82 25.09 -2.31 19.35
N THR A 83 25.50 -2.22 20.61
CA THR A 83 26.73 -2.81 21.15
C THR A 83 26.41 -3.62 22.38
N GLY A 84 27.37 -4.41 22.88
CA GLY A 84 27.24 -5.18 24.12
C GLY A 84 27.28 -6.69 23.88
N ALA A 85 27.06 -7.46 24.94
CA ALA A 85 27.25 -8.91 24.95
C ALA A 85 26.38 -9.66 23.95
N ALA A 86 25.19 -9.14 23.63
CA ALA A 86 24.29 -9.72 22.63
C ALA A 86 24.90 -9.79 21.22
N TYR A 87 25.75 -8.80 20.89
CA TYR A 87 26.35 -8.63 19.56
C TYR A 87 27.87 -8.86 19.55
N SER A 88 28.44 -9.26 20.68
CA SER A 88 29.87 -9.52 20.84
C SER A 88 30.13 -10.97 21.28
N ARG A 89 31.40 -11.26 21.46
CA ARG A 89 31.83 -12.58 21.94
C ARG A 89 31.41 -12.78 23.39
N ASN A 90 30.43 -13.66 23.60
CA ASN A 90 29.94 -14.02 24.93
C ASN A 90 30.32 -15.49 25.22
N PHE A 91 31.60 -15.70 25.60
CA PHE A 91 32.12 -17.04 25.83
C PHE A 91 31.43 -17.68 27.06
N GLY A 92 30.80 -18.85 26.84
CA GLY A 92 30.04 -19.58 27.87
C GLY A 92 28.63 -19.07 28.13
N GLY A 93 28.18 -17.99 27.42
CA GLY A 93 26.82 -17.44 27.49
C GLY A 93 26.02 -17.68 26.24
N THR A 94 24.79 -17.16 26.24
CA THR A 94 23.89 -17.19 25.07
C THR A 94 24.45 -16.34 23.93
N ASN A 95 24.38 -16.85 22.70
CA ASN A 95 24.74 -16.09 21.49
C ASN A 95 23.57 -15.26 20.98
N TRP A 96 23.80 -14.49 19.90
CA TRP A 96 22.77 -13.68 19.24
C TRP A 96 21.54 -14.52 18.82
N LYS A 97 21.75 -15.72 18.26
CA LYS A 97 20.65 -16.56 17.78
C LYS A 97 19.78 -17.07 18.94
N ASP A 98 20.41 -17.47 20.07
CA ASP A 98 19.68 -17.90 21.26
C ASP A 98 18.80 -16.79 21.82
N GLN A 99 19.32 -15.55 21.82
CA GLN A 99 18.58 -14.37 22.27
C GLN A 99 17.43 -14.03 21.34
N ARG A 100 17.62 -14.15 20.00
CA ARG A 100 16.54 -13.97 19.02
C ARG A 100 15.41 -14.97 19.25
N ILE A 101 15.75 -16.28 19.37
CA ILE A 101 14.76 -17.34 19.63
C ILE A 101 13.98 -17.07 20.93
N ALA A 102 14.66 -16.66 22.00
CA ALA A 102 14.01 -16.32 23.26
C ALA A 102 13.09 -15.09 23.11
N SER A 103 13.57 -14.05 22.41
CA SER A 103 12.84 -12.81 22.17
C SER A 103 11.55 -13.04 21.37
N GLU A 104 11.56 -13.89 20.35
CA GLU A 104 10.42 -14.19 19.49
C GLU A 104 9.28 -14.93 20.21
N ARG A 105 9.54 -15.60 21.34
CA ARG A 105 8.54 -16.41 22.04
C ARG A 105 7.53 -15.61 22.86
N TYR A 106 7.88 -14.41 23.32
CA TYR A 106 7.04 -13.58 24.19
C TYR A 106 6.45 -14.35 25.38
N ILE A 107 7.26 -15.19 26.07
CA ILE A 107 6.78 -16.03 27.18
C ILE A 107 6.58 -15.19 28.44
N ASP A 108 7.49 -14.28 28.71
CA ASP A 108 7.67 -13.51 29.96
C ASP A 108 7.32 -12.02 29.80
N ARG A 109 6.91 -11.60 28.62
CA ARG A 109 6.57 -10.20 28.33
C ARG A 109 5.45 -10.07 27.29
N GLU A 110 4.86 -8.90 27.20
CA GLU A 110 3.90 -8.51 26.19
C GLU A 110 4.58 -7.58 25.16
N PRO A 111 4.25 -7.66 23.87
CA PRO A 111 4.74 -6.69 22.91
C PRO A 111 4.15 -5.31 23.20
N THR A 112 4.94 -4.25 23.06
CA THR A 112 4.41 -2.87 23.09
C THR A 112 3.49 -2.62 21.89
N VAL A 113 3.89 -3.11 20.72
CA VAL A 113 3.15 -2.98 19.47
C VAL A 113 2.88 -4.37 18.87
N LEU A 114 1.62 -4.62 18.53
CA LEU A 114 1.24 -5.77 17.70
C LEU A 114 0.87 -5.29 16.30
N VAL A 115 1.56 -5.81 15.29
CA VAL A 115 1.29 -5.53 13.88
C VAL A 115 0.56 -6.71 13.26
N VAL A 116 -0.63 -6.49 12.72
CA VAL A 116 -1.46 -7.51 12.07
C VAL A 116 -1.27 -7.44 10.56
N GLY A 117 -0.53 -8.37 9.99
CA GLY A 117 -0.17 -8.47 8.59
C GLY A 117 1.31 -8.24 8.33
N GLY A 118 1.96 -9.23 7.70
CA GLY A 118 3.39 -9.30 7.40
C GLY A 118 3.75 -8.92 5.95
N GLY A 119 2.94 -8.07 5.31
CA GLY A 119 3.25 -7.47 4.01
C GLY A 119 4.19 -6.27 4.14
N GLN A 120 4.44 -5.56 3.01
CA GLN A 120 5.35 -4.40 2.98
C GLN A 120 5.07 -3.37 4.07
N ALA A 121 3.80 -3.09 4.37
CA ALA A 121 3.42 -2.09 5.37
C ALA A 121 3.79 -2.54 6.80
N GLY A 122 3.48 -3.78 7.15
CA GLY A 122 3.81 -4.33 8.46
C GLY A 122 5.31 -4.44 8.68
N LEU A 123 6.03 -4.92 7.67
CA LEU A 123 7.49 -5.08 7.75
C LEU A 123 8.20 -3.74 7.90
N THR A 124 7.81 -2.71 7.13
CA THR A 124 8.44 -1.39 7.21
C THR A 124 8.19 -0.69 8.55
N VAL A 125 6.96 -0.77 9.05
CA VAL A 125 6.63 -0.21 10.38
C VAL A 125 7.40 -0.95 11.49
N ALA A 126 7.43 -2.28 11.44
CA ALA A 126 8.12 -3.08 12.46
C ALA A 126 9.64 -2.81 12.46
N ALA A 127 10.26 -2.71 11.28
CA ALA A 127 11.68 -2.36 11.17
C ALA A 127 11.97 -0.97 11.77
N THR A 128 11.17 0.04 11.42
CA THR A 128 11.36 1.41 11.93
C THR A 128 11.14 1.47 13.45
N LEU A 129 10.12 0.80 13.98
CA LEU A 129 9.88 0.70 15.43
C LEU A 129 11.04 0.00 16.14
N GLY A 130 11.56 -1.09 15.56
CA GLY A 130 12.72 -1.82 16.10
C GLY A 130 13.95 -0.93 16.20
N HIS A 131 14.26 -0.13 15.18
CA HIS A 131 15.38 0.82 15.22
C HIS A 131 15.18 1.95 16.23
N LEU A 132 13.93 2.27 16.59
CA LEU A 132 13.59 3.17 17.70
C LEU A 132 13.50 2.46 19.05
N SER A 133 13.86 1.18 19.13
CA SER A 133 13.79 0.35 20.34
C SER A 133 12.38 0.24 20.93
N VAL A 134 11.37 0.12 20.08
CA VAL A 134 10.00 -0.22 20.47
C VAL A 134 9.77 -1.71 20.22
N ASP A 135 9.48 -2.46 21.28
CA ASP A 135 9.25 -3.92 21.18
C ASP A 135 7.99 -4.20 20.35
N THR A 136 8.19 -4.84 19.22
CA THR A 136 7.17 -5.03 18.17
C THR A 136 7.10 -6.48 17.74
N LEU A 137 5.88 -7.03 17.74
CA LEU A 137 5.57 -8.35 17.19
C LEU A 137 4.73 -8.19 15.92
N VAL A 138 5.13 -8.85 14.85
CA VAL A 138 4.33 -8.99 13.63
C VAL A 138 3.67 -10.36 13.62
N ILE A 139 2.38 -10.43 13.29
CA ILE A 139 1.67 -11.68 13.04
C ILE A 139 1.14 -11.71 11.60
N ASP A 140 1.19 -12.89 10.97
CA ASP A 140 0.55 -13.11 9.66
C ASP A 140 -0.12 -14.48 9.62
N ARG A 141 -1.32 -14.54 9.04
CA ARG A 141 -2.11 -15.78 8.89
C ARG A 141 -1.48 -16.79 7.94
N LEU A 142 -0.59 -16.35 7.06
CA LEU A 142 0.07 -17.18 6.05
C LEU A 142 1.24 -17.96 6.67
N ALA A 143 1.56 -19.09 6.05
CA ALA A 143 2.50 -20.05 6.61
C ALA A 143 3.97 -19.61 6.56
N ARG A 144 4.30 -18.69 5.64
CA ARG A 144 5.68 -18.26 5.40
C ARG A 144 5.73 -16.75 5.15
N VAL A 145 6.79 -16.10 5.62
CA VAL A 145 7.05 -14.69 5.28
C VAL A 145 7.08 -14.52 3.76
N GLY A 146 6.45 -13.48 3.25
CA GLY A 146 6.37 -13.22 1.81
C GLY A 146 5.24 -13.93 1.08
N ASP A 147 4.49 -14.83 1.71
CA ASP A 147 3.38 -15.54 1.09
C ASP A 147 2.26 -14.60 0.61
N CYS A 148 2.13 -13.40 1.18
CA CYS A 148 1.21 -12.37 0.69
C CYS A 148 1.49 -11.98 -0.78
N TRP A 149 2.71 -12.22 -1.28
CA TRP A 149 3.10 -12.09 -2.70
C TRP A 149 3.20 -13.44 -3.38
N ARG A 150 3.84 -14.43 -2.77
CA ARG A 150 4.08 -15.77 -3.36
C ARG A 150 2.79 -16.46 -3.79
N THR A 151 1.71 -16.32 -3.01
CA THR A 151 0.41 -16.93 -3.31
C THR A 151 -0.46 -16.15 -4.31
N ARG A 152 0.03 -15.06 -4.86
CA ARG A 152 -0.66 -14.33 -5.94
C ARG A 152 -0.53 -15.10 -7.27
N TYR A 153 -1.34 -14.70 -8.27
CA TYR A 153 -1.31 -15.36 -9.58
C TYR A 153 0.10 -15.39 -10.20
N HIS A 154 0.36 -16.46 -10.93
CA HIS A 154 1.70 -16.87 -11.38
C HIS A 154 2.44 -15.78 -12.17
N SER A 155 1.73 -15.08 -13.07
CA SER A 155 2.30 -14.06 -13.95
C SER A 155 2.51 -12.70 -13.28
N LEU A 156 2.21 -12.54 -11.98
CA LEU A 156 2.27 -11.23 -11.34
C LEU A 156 3.70 -10.67 -11.28
N ALA A 157 3.88 -9.51 -11.88
CA ALA A 157 5.01 -8.63 -11.65
C ALA A 157 4.51 -7.24 -11.21
N LEU A 158 5.34 -6.51 -10.46
CA LEU A 158 5.00 -5.12 -10.11
C LEU A 158 5.00 -4.27 -11.38
N HIS A 159 4.06 -3.36 -11.49
CA HIS A 159 4.00 -2.39 -12.58
C HIS A 159 4.74 -1.08 -12.27
N ASN A 160 5.29 -0.95 -11.08
CA ASN A 160 6.12 0.18 -10.68
C ASN A 160 7.60 -0.19 -10.81
N PRO A 161 8.45 0.69 -11.36
CA PRO A 161 9.87 0.41 -11.47
C PRO A 161 10.51 0.14 -10.11
N THR A 162 11.47 -0.79 -10.10
CA THR A 162 12.12 -1.34 -8.90
C THR A 162 12.77 -0.26 -8.04
N GLU A 163 13.41 0.72 -8.67
CA GLU A 163 14.10 1.82 -7.99
C GLU A 163 13.19 2.68 -7.09
N PHE A 164 11.86 2.65 -7.30
CA PHE A 164 10.91 3.40 -6.46
C PHE A 164 10.26 2.54 -5.37
N ASN A 165 10.54 1.23 -5.35
CA ASN A 165 9.90 0.27 -4.46
C ASN A 165 10.79 -0.19 -3.30
N HIS A 166 11.95 0.41 -3.09
CA HIS A 166 12.83 0.06 -1.97
C HIS A 166 12.11 0.15 -0.62
N LEU A 167 12.40 -0.82 0.24
CA LEU A 167 12.02 -0.76 1.66
C LEU A 167 13.02 0.13 2.44
N PRO A 168 12.65 0.69 3.59
CA PRO A 168 13.59 1.40 4.45
C PRO A 168 14.80 0.53 4.81
N TYR A 169 15.96 1.13 5.00
CA TYR A 169 17.22 0.52 5.45
C TYR A 169 17.88 -0.51 4.53
N MET A 170 17.14 -1.16 3.65
CA MET A 170 17.64 -2.25 2.82
C MET A 170 17.10 -2.09 1.38
N PRO A 171 17.84 -1.41 0.49
CA PRO A 171 17.45 -1.25 -0.91
C PRO A 171 17.56 -2.57 -1.66
N PHE A 172 16.75 -2.75 -2.71
CA PHE A 172 16.87 -3.90 -3.61
C PHE A 172 18.23 -3.91 -4.33
N PRO A 173 18.75 -5.10 -4.65
CA PRO A 173 19.99 -5.24 -5.40
C PRO A 173 19.95 -4.51 -6.75
N PRO A 174 21.03 -3.83 -7.17
CA PRO A 174 21.05 -3.02 -8.40
C PRO A 174 20.96 -3.84 -9.69
N ASN A 175 21.14 -5.15 -9.63
CA ASN A 175 21.00 -6.08 -10.76
C ASN A 175 19.57 -6.62 -10.93
N TRP A 176 18.61 -6.19 -10.11
CA TRP A 176 17.24 -6.66 -10.21
C TRP A 176 16.51 -6.03 -11.41
N PRO A 177 15.50 -6.75 -11.99
CA PRO A 177 14.79 -6.27 -13.17
C PRO A 177 14.01 -4.99 -12.89
N VAL A 178 13.68 -4.23 -13.95
CA VAL A 178 12.93 -2.97 -13.85
C VAL A 178 11.58 -3.18 -13.19
N TYR A 179 10.93 -4.31 -13.45
CA TYR A 179 9.65 -4.68 -12.81
C TYR A 179 9.83 -5.99 -12.06
N LEU A 180 9.56 -5.97 -10.76
CA LEU A 180 9.83 -7.12 -9.89
C LEU A 180 8.78 -8.22 -10.05
N PRO A 181 9.19 -9.46 -10.37
CA PRO A 181 8.34 -10.64 -10.19
C PRO A 181 7.98 -10.85 -8.72
N LYS A 182 6.75 -11.28 -8.46
CA LYS A 182 6.22 -11.49 -7.11
C LYS A 182 7.08 -12.41 -6.23
N ASP A 183 7.70 -13.43 -6.83
CA ASP A 183 8.48 -14.41 -6.08
C ASP A 183 9.81 -13.85 -5.60
N MET A 184 10.50 -13.02 -6.42
CA MET A 184 11.68 -12.29 -5.97
C MET A 184 11.38 -11.39 -4.77
N LEU A 185 10.22 -10.73 -4.81
CA LEU A 185 9.78 -9.88 -3.71
C LEU A 185 9.45 -10.68 -2.45
N ALA A 186 8.81 -11.86 -2.61
CA ALA A 186 8.51 -12.76 -1.50
C ALA A 186 9.77 -13.25 -0.78
N GLU A 187 10.80 -13.67 -1.54
CA GLU A 187 12.10 -14.08 -0.99
C GLU A 187 12.83 -12.90 -0.31
N TRP A 188 12.71 -11.70 -0.87
CA TRP A 188 13.28 -10.50 -0.26
C TRP A 188 12.67 -10.19 1.10
N PHE A 189 11.38 -10.42 1.29
CA PHE A 189 10.73 -10.20 2.58
C PHE A 189 11.29 -11.10 3.67
N GLU A 190 11.66 -12.35 3.35
CA GLU A 190 12.35 -13.23 4.32
C GLU A 190 13.72 -12.68 4.71
N ALA A 191 14.49 -12.25 3.71
CA ALA A 191 15.79 -11.63 3.96
C ALA A 191 15.64 -10.35 4.80
N TYR A 192 14.60 -9.54 4.53
CA TYR A 192 14.32 -8.30 5.25
C TYR A 192 13.93 -8.57 6.71
N VAL A 193 13.05 -9.54 6.98
CA VAL A 193 12.67 -9.94 8.36
C VAL A 193 13.90 -10.37 9.16
N MET A 194 14.78 -11.17 8.55
CA MET A 194 16.03 -11.61 9.18
C MET A 194 16.97 -10.43 9.43
N ALA A 195 17.21 -9.59 8.41
CA ALA A 195 18.17 -8.49 8.49
C ALA A 195 17.74 -7.37 9.45
N MET A 196 16.44 -7.10 9.55
CA MET A 196 15.87 -6.09 10.45
C MET A 196 15.52 -6.65 11.83
N GLU A 197 15.85 -7.92 12.12
CA GLU A 197 15.60 -8.60 13.39
C GLU A 197 14.13 -8.50 13.85
N ILE A 198 13.17 -8.58 12.92
CA ILE A 198 11.75 -8.48 13.22
C ILE A 198 11.26 -9.73 13.93
N ASN A 199 10.60 -9.58 15.09
CA ASN A 199 9.87 -10.67 15.72
C ASN A 199 8.61 -10.96 14.92
N PHE A 200 8.52 -12.17 14.38
CA PHE A 200 7.48 -12.53 13.42
C PHE A 200 6.85 -13.89 13.71
N TRP A 201 5.52 -13.95 13.85
CA TRP A 201 4.78 -15.20 13.95
C TRP A 201 4.00 -15.45 12.67
N THR A 202 4.38 -16.49 11.94
CA THR A 202 3.64 -17.03 10.80
C THR A 202 2.46 -17.88 11.29
N SER A 203 1.56 -18.26 10.37
CA SER A 203 0.37 -19.06 10.67
C SER A 203 -0.42 -18.53 11.88
N THR A 204 -0.46 -17.21 12.06
CA THR A 204 -1.07 -16.58 13.23
C THR A 204 -1.96 -15.42 12.79
N GLU A 205 -3.24 -15.49 13.14
CA GLU A 205 -4.23 -14.46 12.83
C GLU A 205 -4.76 -13.77 14.09
N LEU A 206 -5.20 -12.53 13.95
CA LEU A 206 -6.01 -11.86 14.97
C LEU A 206 -7.44 -12.43 14.90
N ALA A 207 -7.89 -13.09 15.96
CA ALA A 207 -9.23 -13.67 16.02
C ALA A 207 -10.26 -12.66 16.54
N ARG A 208 -9.92 -11.90 17.58
CA ARG A 208 -10.77 -10.87 18.22
C ARG A 208 -9.93 -9.98 19.13
N GLY A 209 -10.46 -8.82 19.50
CA GLY A 209 -9.82 -7.92 20.46
C GLY A 209 -10.79 -6.91 21.07
N SER A 210 -10.39 -6.36 22.20
CA SER A 210 -11.07 -5.26 22.89
C SER A 210 -10.05 -4.30 23.48
N TYR A 211 -10.41 -3.04 23.63
CA TYR A 211 -9.58 -2.03 24.28
C TYR A 211 -10.06 -1.81 25.71
N ASP A 212 -9.12 -1.80 26.64
CA ASP A 212 -9.35 -1.47 28.05
C ASP A 212 -8.93 -0.03 28.29
N ASP A 213 -9.91 0.86 28.38
CA ASP A 213 -9.69 2.30 28.59
C ASP A 213 -9.00 2.60 29.92
N ALA A 214 -9.26 1.79 30.97
CA ALA A 214 -8.64 1.99 32.28
C ALA A 214 -7.17 1.58 32.31
N ALA A 215 -6.83 0.49 31.62
CA ALA A 215 -5.45 0.00 31.50
C ALA A 215 -4.68 0.69 30.36
N GLY A 216 -5.37 1.38 29.45
CA GLY A 216 -4.79 2.03 28.27
C GLY A 216 -4.10 1.03 27.33
N ARG A 217 -4.70 -0.14 27.12
CA ARG A 217 -4.13 -1.21 26.29
C ARG A 217 -5.17 -2.14 25.70
N TRP A 218 -4.77 -2.83 24.67
CA TRP A 218 -5.56 -3.86 24.02
C TRP A 218 -5.52 -5.18 24.79
N SER A 219 -6.59 -5.95 24.72
CA SER A 219 -6.61 -7.39 25.01
C SER A 219 -7.03 -8.09 23.72
N VAL A 220 -6.09 -8.76 23.05
CA VAL A 220 -6.32 -9.38 21.75
C VAL A 220 -6.07 -10.88 21.84
N VAL A 221 -6.92 -11.65 21.17
CA VAL A 221 -6.72 -13.09 21.02
C VAL A 221 -6.19 -13.34 19.63
N VAL A 222 -5.00 -13.95 19.58
CA VAL A 222 -4.40 -14.46 18.35
C VAL A 222 -4.59 -15.97 18.30
N ARG A 223 -4.81 -16.49 17.08
CA ARG A 223 -5.06 -17.91 16.83
C ARG A 223 -4.05 -18.45 15.82
N ASN A 224 -3.44 -19.58 16.12
CA ASN A 224 -2.63 -20.30 15.16
C ASN A 224 -3.56 -20.96 14.12
N THR A 225 -3.32 -20.69 12.83
CA THR A 225 -4.18 -21.17 11.73
C THR A 225 -3.98 -22.65 11.40
N THR A 226 -2.93 -23.28 11.91
CA THR A 226 -2.61 -24.70 11.67
C THR A 226 -3.26 -25.63 12.66
N ASP A 227 -3.22 -25.27 13.96
CA ASP A 227 -3.68 -26.15 15.05
C ASP A 227 -4.82 -25.52 15.90
N GLY A 228 -5.24 -24.30 15.57
CA GLY A 228 -6.34 -23.60 16.24
C GLY A 228 -6.03 -23.10 17.65
N ARG A 229 -4.81 -23.26 18.17
CA ARG A 229 -4.45 -22.78 19.51
C ARG A 229 -4.57 -21.27 19.60
N GLU A 230 -5.20 -20.81 20.68
CA GLU A 230 -5.36 -19.38 20.96
C GLU A 230 -4.39 -18.92 22.04
N ARG A 231 -3.97 -17.67 21.93
CA ARG A 231 -3.19 -16.95 22.93
C ARG A 231 -3.68 -15.53 23.06
N THR A 232 -3.78 -15.03 24.29
CA THR A 232 -4.08 -13.62 24.56
C THR A 232 -2.81 -12.81 24.68
N LEU A 233 -2.74 -11.68 23.97
CA LEU A 233 -1.68 -10.68 24.06
C LEU A 233 -2.28 -9.34 24.50
N ARG A 234 -1.46 -8.51 25.18
CA ARG A 234 -1.89 -7.22 25.72
C ARG A 234 -1.01 -6.05 25.26
N PRO A 235 -0.94 -5.77 23.95
CA PRO A 235 -0.16 -4.65 23.43
C PRO A 235 -0.79 -3.30 23.81
N LYS A 236 0.03 -2.24 23.84
CA LYS A 236 -0.47 -0.85 23.96
C LYS A 236 -0.96 -0.35 22.61
N HIS A 237 -0.31 -0.74 21.52
CA HIS A 237 -0.63 -0.33 20.17
C HIS A 237 -0.96 -1.54 19.29
N LEU A 238 -2.03 -1.42 18.52
CA LEU A 238 -2.46 -2.39 17.52
C LEU A 238 -2.41 -1.73 16.15
N ILE A 239 -1.61 -2.26 15.23
CA ILE A 239 -1.45 -1.74 13.87
C ILE A 239 -2.07 -2.72 12.88
N PHE A 240 -3.12 -2.30 12.16
CA PHE A 240 -3.65 -3.07 11.04
C PHE A 240 -2.82 -2.78 9.79
N ALA A 241 -2.03 -3.76 9.37
CA ALA A 241 -1.21 -3.78 8.16
C ALA A 241 -1.61 -4.95 7.22
N ASN A 242 -2.84 -5.42 7.37
CA ASN A 242 -3.41 -6.57 6.66
C ASN A 242 -3.79 -6.28 5.19
N GLY A 243 -3.39 -5.13 4.67
CA GLY A 243 -3.55 -4.71 3.29
C GLY A 243 -4.93 -4.13 2.96
N LEU A 244 -4.96 -3.31 1.90
CA LEU A 244 -6.20 -2.78 1.31
C LEU A 244 -6.90 -3.82 0.41
N VAL A 245 -6.25 -4.94 0.18
CA VAL A 245 -6.67 -6.07 -0.66
C VAL A 245 -6.71 -7.36 0.17
N GLY A 246 -7.27 -7.29 1.38
CA GLY A 246 -7.26 -8.40 2.35
C GLY A 246 -8.45 -9.36 2.21
N GLU A 247 -9.67 -8.88 2.42
CA GLU A 247 -10.90 -9.68 2.33
C GLU A 247 -11.57 -9.46 0.97
N PRO A 248 -11.81 -10.52 0.16
CA PRO A 248 -12.48 -10.40 -1.14
C PRO A 248 -13.89 -9.85 -1.02
N SER A 249 -14.27 -8.91 -1.91
CA SER A 249 -15.66 -8.48 -2.04
C SER A 249 -16.38 -9.33 -3.07
N ILE A 250 -17.28 -10.16 -2.60
CA ILE A 250 -18.08 -11.07 -3.45
C ILE A 250 -19.51 -10.53 -3.52
N PRO A 251 -19.90 -9.93 -4.66
CA PRO A 251 -21.23 -9.34 -4.79
C PRO A 251 -22.31 -10.43 -4.88
N ASP A 252 -23.47 -10.16 -4.30
CA ASP A 252 -24.66 -10.98 -4.47
C ASP A 252 -25.36 -10.59 -5.77
N LEU A 253 -25.00 -11.30 -6.86
CA LEU A 253 -25.54 -11.04 -8.20
C LEU A 253 -26.60 -12.09 -8.55
N PRO A 254 -27.68 -11.70 -9.27
CA PRO A 254 -28.75 -12.61 -9.65
C PRO A 254 -28.23 -13.87 -10.35
N GLY A 255 -28.51 -15.05 -9.79
CA GLY A 255 -28.15 -16.34 -10.34
C GLY A 255 -26.67 -16.72 -10.29
N LEU A 256 -25.78 -15.89 -9.70
CA LEU A 256 -24.35 -16.20 -9.64
C LEU A 256 -24.07 -17.50 -8.89
N ARG A 257 -24.85 -17.80 -7.84
CA ARG A 257 -24.73 -19.04 -7.05
C ARG A 257 -25.28 -20.27 -7.78
N ASP A 258 -26.05 -20.09 -8.86
CA ASP A 258 -26.58 -21.18 -9.66
C ASP A 258 -25.58 -21.68 -10.72
N PHE A 259 -24.52 -20.91 -10.96
CA PHE A 259 -23.47 -21.29 -11.91
C PHE A 259 -22.83 -22.62 -11.55
N LYS A 260 -22.66 -23.51 -12.52
CA LYS A 260 -22.19 -24.89 -12.31
C LYS A 260 -20.72 -25.10 -12.70
N GLY A 261 -20.08 -24.10 -13.32
CA GLY A 261 -18.64 -24.08 -13.56
C GLY A 261 -17.85 -23.62 -12.33
N ASP A 262 -16.59 -23.35 -12.53
CA ASP A 262 -15.69 -22.85 -11.49
C ASP A 262 -15.98 -21.35 -11.24
N LEU A 263 -16.22 -20.98 -9.99
CA LEU A 263 -16.45 -19.60 -9.56
C LEU A 263 -15.40 -19.23 -8.50
N MET A 264 -14.62 -18.19 -8.77
CA MET A 264 -13.62 -17.72 -7.79
C MET A 264 -13.39 -16.22 -7.85
N HIS A 265 -12.90 -15.66 -6.75
CA HIS A 265 -12.37 -14.29 -6.74
C HIS A 265 -10.93 -14.27 -7.27
N THR A 266 -10.49 -13.12 -7.82
CA THR A 266 -9.10 -12.94 -8.33
C THR A 266 -8.01 -13.28 -7.32
N SER A 267 -8.28 -13.18 -6.03
CA SER A 267 -7.33 -13.55 -4.97
C SER A 267 -7.09 -15.07 -4.85
N ALA A 268 -7.98 -15.89 -5.40
CA ALA A 268 -7.86 -17.35 -5.42
C ALA A 268 -7.37 -17.90 -6.77
N PHE A 269 -7.25 -17.04 -7.80
CA PHE A 269 -6.76 -17.42 -9.11
C PHE A 269 -5.24 -17.59 -9.09
N SER A 270 -4.74 -18.68 -9.66
CA SER A 270 -3.29 -18.93 -9.77
C SER A 270 -2.78 -18.77 -11.22
N ASN A 271 -3.31 -19.50 -12.19
CA ASN A 271 -2.99 -19.39 -13.62
C ASN A 271 -4.08 -20.03 -14.48
N GLY A 272 -4.09 -19.72 -15.77
CA GLY A 272 -5.11 -20.16 -16.73
C GLY A 272 -4.94 -21.59 -17.26
N ALA A 273 -3.84 -22.27 -17.00
CA ALA A 273 -3.49 -23.55 -17.63
C ALA A 273 -4.54 -24.66 -17.40
N HIS A 274 -5.20 -24.65 -16.22
CA HIS A 274 -6.23 -25.61 -15.87
C HIS A 274 -7.48 -25.54 -16.76
N TRP A 275 -7.75 -24.37 -17.34
CA TRP A 275 -8.95 -24.12 -18.18
C TRP A 275 -8.64 -24.06 -19.68
N ARG A 276 -7.49 -24.55 -20.14
CA ARG A 276 -7.12 -24.57 -21.56
C ARG A 276 -8.22 -25.18 -22.43
N GLY A 277 -8.58 -24.51 -23.53
CA GLY A 277 -9.64 -24.89 -24.45
C GLY A 277 -11.07 -24.64 -23.95
N ARG A 278 -11.22 -24.07 -22.75
CA ARG A 278 -12.50 -23.73 -22.13
C ARG A 278 -12.83 -22.24 -22.31
N LYS A 279 -13.97 -21.82 -21.76
CA LYS A 279 -14.50 -20.46 -21.84
C LYS A 279 -14.50 -19.81 -20.46
N ALA A 280 -14.04 -18.57 -20.36
CA ALA A 280 -14.00 -17.83 -19.11
C ALA A 280 -14.65 -16.46 -19.23
N LEU A 281 -15.36 -16.07 -18.17
CA LEU A 281 -15.84 -14.71 -17.94
C LEU A 281 -15.05 -14.10 -16.78
N VAL A 282 -14.51 -12.89 -16.98
CA VAL A 282 -13.80 -12.16 -15.93
C VAL A 282 -14.59 -10.88 -15.61
N LEU A 283 -15.21 -10.83 -14.44
CA LEU A 283 -16.01 -9.68 -14.02
C LEU A 283 -15.14 -8.61 -13.35
N GLY A 284 -14.95 -7.49 -14.03
CA GLY A 284 -14.20 -6.32 -13.55
C GLY A 284 -13.04 -5.96 -14.46
N THR A 285 -12.85 -4.66 -14.67
CA THR A 285 -11.88 -4.05 -15.59
C THR A 285 -10.78 -3.25 -14.86
N GLY A 286 -10.46 -3.65 -13.64
CA GLY A 286 -9.27 -3.18 -12.93
C GLY A 286 -8.03 -4.02 -13.29
N SER A 287 -6.86 -3.69 -12.72
CA SER A 287 -5.59 -4.38 -13.04
C SER A 287 -5.68 -5.90 -12.89
N SER A 288 -6.22 -6.41 -11.77
CA SER A 288 -6.36 -7.87 -11.60
C SER A 288 -7.25 -8.53 -12.66
N GLY A 289 -8.32 -7.86 -13.09
CA GLY A 289 -9.20 -8.39 -14.15
C GLY A 289 -8.50 -8.46 -15.49
N HIS A 290 -7.74 -7.43 -15.86
CA HIS A 290 -6.95 -7.41 -17.09
C HIS A 290 -5.83 -8.45 -17.08
N ASP A 291 -5.05 -8.50 -15.99
CA ASP A 291 -3.94 -9.46 -15.87
C ASP A 291 -4.43 -10.92 -15.97
N ILE A 292 -5.56 -11.24 -15.31
CA ILE A 292 -6.13 -12.58 -15.35
C ILE A 292 -6.73 -12.88 -16.73
N ALA A 293 -7.38 -11.92 -17.37
CA ALA A 293 -7.90 -12.10 -18.72
C ALA A 293 -6.76 -12.38 -19.72
N GLN A 294 -5.64 -11.70 -19.58
CA GLN A 294 -4.44 -11.92 -20.39
C GLN A 294 -3.81 -13.29 -20.10
N ASP A 295 -3.69 -13.69 -18.84
CA ASP A 295 -3.14 -15.00 -18.44
C ASP A 295 -4.02 -16.14 -18.98
N LEU A 296 -5.34 -16.03 -18.86
CA LEU A 296 -6.29 -17.00 -19.40
C LEU A 296 -6.15 -17.09 -20.94
N HIS A 297 -6.13 -15.95 -21.64
CA HIS A 297 -5.95 -15.93 -23.09
C HIS A 297 -4.63 -16.57 -23.51
N ALA A 298 -3.52 -16.22 -22.86
CA ALA A 298 -2.20 -16.78 -23.14
C ALA A 298 -2.13 -18.28 -22.90
N ASN A 299 -2.99 -18.84 -22.05
CA ASN A 299 -3.14 -20.27 -21.81
C ASN A 299 -4.15 -20.96 -22.76
N GLY A 300 -4.68 -20.25 -23.76
CA GLY A 300 -5.61 -20.80 -24.74
C GLY A 300 -7.04 -20.94 -24.24
N VAL A 301 -7.46 -20.09 -23.30
CA VAL A 301 -8.84 -20.00 -22.81
C VAL A 301 -9.58 -18.91 -23.59
N GLN A 302 -10.75 -19.19 -24.12
CA GLN A 302 -11.61 -18.20 -24.75
C GLN A 302 -12.16 -17.26 -23.67
N THR A 303 -11.59 -16.05 -23.57
CA THR A 303 -11.83 -15.13 -22.46
C THR A 303 -12.68 -13.95 -22.87
N THR A 304 -13.67 -13.61 -22.02
CA THR A 304 -14.47 -12.39 -22.14
C THR A 304 -14.40 -11.59 -20.86
N LEU A 305 -13.98 -10.33 -20.96
CA LEU A 305 -13.97 -9.37 -19.86
C LEU A 305 -15.33 -8.72 -19.73
N ILE A 306 -15.88 -8.65 -18.53
CA ILE A 306 -17.17 -8.01 -18.22
C ILE A 306 -16.91 -6.66 -17.56
N GLN A 307 -17.35 -5.59 -18.23
CA GLN A 307 -17.23 -4.23 -17.73
C GLN A 307 -18.52 -3.73 -17.09
N ARG A 308 -18.49 -3.35 -15.80
CA ARG A 308 -19.63 -2.79 -15.09
C ARG A 308 -19.70 -1.27 -15.20
N GLY A 309 -18.61 -0.60 -14.99
CA GLY A 309 -18.52 0.87 -15.02
C GLY A 309 -17.29 1.34 -15.76
N PRO A 310 -17.14 2.65 -15.99
CA PRO A 310 -15.96 3.18 -16.68
C PRO A 310 -14.68 2.88 -15.89
N SER A 311 -13.61 2.62 -16.62
CA SER A 311 -12.28 2.39 -16.06
C SER A 311 -11.24 3.17 -16.84
N MET A 312 -10.27 3.74 -16.15
CA MET A 312 -9.10 4.34 -16.78
C MET A 312 -8.10 3.23 -17.14
N VAL A 313 -7.69 3.18 -18.38
CA VAL A 313 -6.63 2.29 -18.85
C VAL A 313 -5.48 3.15 -19.37
N LEU A 314 -4.28 2.87 -18.92
CA LEU A 314 -3.03 3.51 -19.34
C LEU A 314 -1.93 2.47 -19.45
N SER A 315 -0.99 2.66 -20.39
CA SER A 315 0.21 1.86 -20.47
C SER A 315 1.11 2.04 -19.23
N ILE A 316 1.81 0.98 -18.84
CA ILE A 316 2.83 1.07 -17.78
C ILE A 316 3.94 2.04 -18.21
N ASN A 317 4.39 1.93 -19.46
CA ASN A 317 5.39 2.80 -20.08
C ASN A 317 4.92 3.18 -21.49
N PRO A 318 4.89 4.48 -21.84
CA PRO A 318 5.47 5.61 -21.10
C PRO A 318 4.54 6.25 -20.05
N SER A 319 3.23 5.98 -20.08
CA SER A 319 2.23 6.79 -19.40
C SER A 319 2.32 6.75 -17.88
N ALA A 320 2.17 5.58 -17.25
CA ALA A 320 2.20 5.48 -15.78
C ALA A 320 3.57 5.86 -15.20
N LYS A 321 4.67 5.67 -15.94
CA LYS A 321 6.01 6.08 -15.55
C LYS A 321 6.14 7.58 -15.26
N LEU A 322 5.32 8.45 -15.87
CA LEU A 322 5.31 9.89 -15.58
C LEU A 322 5.06 10.22 -14.10
N THR A 323 4.39 9.35 -13.37
CA THR A 323 4.18 9.49 -11.92
C THR A 323 5.48 9.67 -11.16
N TYR A 324 6.58 9.12 -11.66
CA TYR A 324 7.89 9.09 -11.01
C TYR A 324 8.85 10.19 -11.49
N ALA A 325 8.44 11.08 -12.40
CA ALA A 325 9.30 12.13 -12.96
C ALA A 325 9.89 13.08 -11.90
N VAL A 326 9.32 13.16 -10.70
CA VAL A 326 9.87 13.97 -9.59
C VAL A 326 11.19 13.39 -9.05
N TYR A 327 11.43 12.11 -9.25
CA TYR A 327 12.63 11.42 -8.81
C TYR A 327 13.79 11.51 -9.81
N ASP A 328 13.55 12.05 -11.01
CA ASP A 328 14.58 12.15 -12.04
C ASP A 328 15.73 13.05 -11.56
N GLY A 329 16.94 12.48 -11.49
CA GLY A 329 18.17 13.18 -11.12
C GLY A 329 18.27 13.58 -9.63
N VAL A 330 17.46 12.97 -8.74
CA VAL A 330 17.54 13.19 -7.29
C VAL A 330 17.63 11.86 -6.54
N PRO A 331 18.29 11.81 -5.37
CA PRO A 331 18.24 10.66 -4.48
C PRO A 331 16.80 10.30 -4.09
N LEU A 332 16.53 9.01 -3.88
CA LEU A 332 15.18 8.51 -3.58
C LEU A 332 14.54 9.22 -2.37
N ASP A 333 15.30 9.36 -1.28
CA ASP A 333 14.82 10.02 -0.05
C ASP A 333 14.47 11.50 -0.26
N ASP A 334 15.18 12.18 -1.16
CA ASP A 334 14.88 13.55 -1.53
C ASP A 334 13.61 13.63 -2.38
N GLY A 335 13.47 12.70 -3.35
CA GLY A 335 12.25 12.55 -4.14
C GLY A 335 11.02 12.33 -3.25
N ASP A 336 11.14 11.52 -2.22
CA ASP A 336 10.08 11.29 -1.23
C ASP A 336 9.64 12.59 -0.52
N LEU A 337 10.59 13.43 -0.10
CA LEU A 337 10.30 14.76 0.49
C LEU A 337 9.63 15.70 -0.54
N LEU A 338 10.13 15.69 -1.78
CA LEU A 338 9.62 16.54 -2.87
C LEU A 338 8.21 16.15 -3.31
N VAL A 339 7.81 14.88 -3.15
CA VAL A 339 6.42 14.44 -3.36
C VAL A 339 5.54 14.86 -2.19
N ALA A 340 6.02 14.69 -0.96
CA ALA A 340 5.22 14.89 0.26
C ALA A 340 4.78 16.34 0.48
N ILE A 341 5.46 17.34 -0.07
CA ILE A 341 5.09 18.77 0.11
C ILE A 341 3.77 19.13 -0.59
N ASN A 342 3.28 18.32 -1.55
CA ASN A 342 2.14 18.68 -2.36
C ASN A 342 0.83 18.60 -1.58
N THR A 343 0.27 19.76 -1.21
CA THR A 343 -1.09 19.85 -0.67
C THR A 343 -2.11 19.43 -1.72
N LEU A 344 -3.30 18.99 -1.30
CA LEU A 344 -4.33 18.48 -2.23
C LEU A 344 -4.66 19.45 -3.39
N PRO A 345 -4.82 20.78 -3.19
CA PRO A 345 -5.09 21.69 -4.30
C PRO A 345 -3.94 21.76 -5.33
N VAL A 346 -2.69 21.71 -4.87
CA VAL A 346 -1.52 21.69 -5.76
C VAL A 346 -1.40 20.34 -6.46
N LEU A 347 -1.60 19.26 -5.72
CA LEU A 347 -1.60 17.90 -6.27
C LEU A 347 -2.65 17.77 -7.39
N LYS A 348 -3.88 18.24 -7.20
CA LYS A 348 -4.92 18.22 -8.24
C LYS A 348 -4.48 18.92 -9.54
N ARG A 349 -3.80 20.08 -9.43
CA ARG A 349 -3.26 20.78 -10.62
C ARG A 349 -2.19 19.96 -11.34
N ILE A 350 -1.26 19.36 -10.57
CA ILE A 350 -0.21 18.49 -11.12
C ILE A 350 -0.85 17.29 -11.83
N LEU A 351 -1.78 16.61 -11.16
CA LEU A 351 -2.42 15.41 -11.69
C LEU A 351 -3.21 15.69 -12.97
N LYS A 352 -3.92 16.82 -13.04
CA LYS A 352 -4.68 17.20 -14.25
C LYS A 352 -3.78 17.35 -15.48
N THR A 353 -2.67 18.05 -15.34
CA THR A 353 -1.69 18.23 -16.41
C THR A 353 -1.01 16.91 -16.78
N MET A 354 -0.64 16.12 -15.77
CA MET A 354 0.00 14.83 -15.97
C MET A 354 -0.93 13.83 -16.66
N THR A 355 -2.21 13.77 -16.24
CA THR A 355 -3.23 12.90 -16.86
C THR A 355 -3.44 13.26 -18.32
N ALA A 356 -3.56 14.54 -18.66
CA ALA A 356 -3.70 14.97 -20.05
C ALA A 356 -2.53 14.47 -20.93
N ARG A 357 -1.30 14.54 -20.40
CA ARG A 357 -0.11 14.04 -21.11
C ARG A 357 -0.09 12.51 -21.22
N MET A 358 -0.50 11.79 -20.19
CA MET A 358 -0.64 10.32 -20.23
C MET A 358 -1.66 9.89 -21.30
N VAL A 359 -2.81 10.58 -21.36
CA VAL A 359 -3.85 10.36 -22.39
C VAL A 359 -3.32 10.59 -23.80
N GLU A 360 -2.48 11.61 -23.97
CA GLU A 360 -1.84 11.88 -25.27
C GLU A 360 -0.92 10.73 -25.70
N PHE A 361 -0.10 10.21 -24.79
CA PHE A 361 0.78 9.07 -25.08
C PHE A 361 0.00 7.81 -25.50
N ASP A 362 -1.12 7.54 -24.83
CA ASP A 362 -1.91 6.32 -25.04
C ASP A 362 -3.11 6.53 -25.97
N ARG A 363 -3.19 7.66 -26.71
CA ARG A 363 -4.35 8.02 -27.55
C ARG A 363 -4.79 6.87 -28.45
N LYS A 364 -3.86 6.22 -29.14
CA LYS A 364 -4.16 5.11 -30.05
C LYS A 364 -4.81 3.92 -29.35
N LEU A 365 -4.29 3.54 -28.18
CA LEU A 365 -4.83 2.45 -27.37
C LEU A 365 -6.23 2.80 -26.85
N ILE A 366 -6.40 4.02 -26.35
CA ILE A 366 -7.66 4.54 -25.82
C ILE A 366 -8.74 4.56 -26.91
N ASP A 367 -8.43 5.12 -28.07
CA ASP A 367 -9.36 5.19 -29.19
C ASP A 367 -9.76 3.77 -29.68
N GLY A 368 -8.81 2.83 -29.71
CA GLY A 368 -9.05 1.43 -30.03
C GLY A 368 -9.99 0.76 -29.02
N LEU A 369 -9.80 0.97 -27.73
CA LEU A 369 -10.69 0.46 -26.69
C LEU A 369 -12.11 1.04 -26.81
N ILE A 370 -12.23 2.34 -27.02
CA ILE A 370 -13.53 3.01 -27.19
C ILE A 370 -14.25 2.47 -28.44
N ALA A 371 -13.55 2.26 -29.54
CA ALA A 371 -14.11 1.66 -30.76
C ALA A 371 -14.65 0.23 -30.54
N ARG A 372 -14.09 -0.50 -29.55
CA ARG A 372 -14.59 -1.83 -29.12
C ARG A 372 -15.75 -1.75 -28.12
N GLY A 373 -16.18 -0.54 -27.74
CA GLY A 373 -17.27 -0.32 -26.79
C GLY A 373 -16.81 -0.33 -25.31
N PHE A 374 -15.50 -0.20 -25.05
CA PHE A 374 -14.99 -0.04 -23.70
C PHE A 374 -15.36 1.34 -23.14
N LYS A 375 -15.93 1.39 -21.96
CA LYS A 375 -16.25 2.64 -21.25
C LYS A 375 -14.99 3.17 -20.60
N TRP A 376 -14.23 3.95 -21.36
CA TRP A 376 -13.01 4.58 -20.88
C TRP A 376 -13.29 5.97 -20.31
N TYR A 377 -12.53 6.39 -19.28
CA TYR A 377 -12.52 7.75 -18.75
C TYR A 377 -11.15 8.07 -18.16
N ASP A 378 -10.86 9.33 -17.91
CA ASP A 378 -9.58 9.80 -17.39
C ASP A 378 -9.59 10.12 -15.89
N GLY A 379 -10.51 9.48 -15.15
CA GLY A 379 -10.70 9.67 -13.73
C GLY A 379 -11.63 10.84 -13.38
N ASP A 380 -12.05 10.89 -12.12
CA ASP A 380 -12.90 11.97 -11.63
C ASP A 380 -12.16 13.31 -11.72
N ASP A 381 -12.82 14.37 -12.19
CA ASP A 381 -12.25 15.70 -12.42
C ASP A 381 -11.02 15.72 -13.36
N HIS A 382 -10.82 14.68 -14.19
CA HIS A 382 -9.63 14.50 -15.06
C HIS A 382 -8.32 14.36 -14.27
N LEU A 383 -8.38 13.75 -13.08
CA LEU A 383 -7.24 13.64 -12.16
C LEU A 383 -6.49 12.30 -12.25
N GLY A 384 -6.94 11.41 -13.12
CA GLY A 384 -6.26 10.18 -13.47
C GLY A 384 -6.22 9.11 -12.36
N HIS A 385 -5.50 8.04 -12.65
CA HIS A 385 -5.38 6.87 -11.78
C HIS A 385 -4.82 7.19 -10.40
N ASN A 386 -3.93 8.17 -10.28
CA ASN A 386 -3.36 8.58 -8.98
C ASN A 386 -4.41 9.07 -7.99
N MET A 387 -5.43 9.79 -8.47
CA MET A 387 -6.55 10.20 -7.62
C MET A 387 -7.49 9.04 -7.35
N LEU A 388 -7.75 8.18 -8.33
CA LEU A 388 -8.56 6.96 -8.15
C LEU A 388 -7.97 6.03 -7.07
N ILE A 389 -6.64 5.89 -7.03
CA ILE A 389 -5.95 5.17 -5.95
C ILE A 389 -6.28 5.79 -4.59
N ARG A 390 -6.14 7.10 -4.45
CA ARG A 390 -6.34 7.81 -3.18
C ARG A 390 -7.78 7.82 -2.70
N THR A 391 -8.74 7.83 -3.61
CA THR A 391 -10.16 7.94 -3.26
C THR A 391 -10.83 6.60 -3.05
N ARG A 392 -10.61 5.62 -3.92
CA ARG A 392 -11.36 4.35 -3.92
C ARG A 392 -10.53 3.09 -4.19
N TYR A 393 -9.22 3.23 -4.36
CA TYR A 393 -8.31 2.13 -4.64
C TYR A 393 -8.75 1.21 -5.79
N GLY A 394 -9.36 1.78 -6.83
CA GLY A 394 -9.87 1.02 -7.97
C GLY A 394 -10.38 1.90 -9.11
N GLY A 395 -10.93 1.28 -10.16
CA GLY A 395 -11.43 1.97 -11.35
C GLY A 395 -10.35 2.36 -12.35
N TYR A 396 -9.20 1.70 -12.30
CA TYR A 396 -8.09 1.89 -13.24
C TYR A 396 -7.38 0.56 -13.54
N ASN A 397 -6.68 0.53 -14.67
CA ASN A 397 -5.71 -0.49 -15.05
C ASN A 397 -4.42 0.17 -15.55
N LEU A 398 -3.27 -0.28 -15.06
CA LEU A 398 -1.96 -0.02 -15.65
C LEU A 398 -1.63 -1.23 -16.52
N ASP A 399 -1.78 -1.05 -17.83
CA ASP A 399 -1.91 -2.14 -18.79
C ASP A 399 -0.58 -2.82 -19.10
N GLY A 400 -0.55 -4.14 -18.87
CA GLY A 400 0.54 -5.03 -19.23
C GLY A 400 0.39 -5.71 -20.60
N GLY A 401 -0.66 -5.32 -21.40
CA GLY A 401 -0.88 -5.87 -22.73
C GLY A 401 -2.29 -6.41 -22.99
N CYS A 402 -3.12 -6.62 -21.98
CA CYS A 402 -4.49 -7.13 -22.16
C CYS A 402 -5.36 -6.20 -23.01
N SER A 403 -5.16 -4.90 -22.91
CA SER A 403 -5.97 -3.93 -23.62
C SER A 403 -5.78 -4.01 -25.13
N GLU A 404 -4.59 -4.31 -25.60
CA GLU A 404 -4.35 -4.55 -27.03
C GLU A 404 -5.10 -5.82 -27.51
N LEU A 405 -5.18 -6.87 -26.71
CA LEU A 405 -5.97 -8.08 -27.03
C LEU A 405 -7.46 -7.77 -27.13
N ILE A 406 -7.97 -6.83 -26.32
CA ILE A 406 -9.35 -6.34 -26.42
C ILE A 406 -9.56 -5.59 -27.73
N VAL A 407 -8.63 -4.69 -28.10
CA VAL A 407 -8.67 -3.91 -29.34
C VAL A 407 -8.68 -4.85 -30.56
N GLN A 408 -7.85 -5.90 -30.54
CA GLN A 408 -7.76 -6.90 -31.62
C GLN A 408 -8.96 -7.86 -31.63
N GLY A 409 -9.74 -7.92 -30.55
CA GLY A 409 -10.90 -8.80 -30.41
C GLY A 409 -10.55 -10.23 -29.97
N GLU A 410 -9.32 -10.48 -29.56
CA GLU A 410 -8.85 -11.76 -29.05
C GLU A 410 -9.36 -12.02 -27.62
N VAL A 411 -9.48 -10.96 -26.81
CA VAL A 411 -10.24 -10.96 -25.56
C VAL A 411 -11.57 -10.26 -25.81
N GLY A 412 -12.67 -10.97 -25.56
CA GLY A 412 -14.02 -10.43 -25.71
C GLY A 412 -14.33 -9.35 -24.68
N LEU A 413 -15.22 -8.42 -25.00
CA LEU A 413 -15.73 -7.41 -24.10
C LEU A 413 -17.25 -7.48 -24.01
N LEU A 414 -17.78 -7.60 -22.79
CA LEU A 414 -19.22 -7.61 -22.51
C LEU A 414 -19.56 -6.53 -21.51
N GLN A 415 -20.55 -5.70 -21.83
CA GLN A 415 -21.05 -4.71 -20.88
C GLN A 415 -22.01 -5.36 -19.87
N PHE A 416 -21.78 -5.15 -18.57
CA PHE A 416 -22.54 -5.76 -17.48
C PHE A 416 -24.05 -5.45 -17.55
N GLU A 417 -24.44 -4.27 -18.00
CA GLU A 417 -25.85 -3.91 -18.15
C GLU A 417 -26.62 -4.75 -19.19
N ARG A 418 -25.94 -5.50 -20.05
CA ARG A 418 -26.55 -6.44 -20.98
C ARG A 418 -26.91 -7.77 -20.31
N ILE A 419 -26.29 -8.05 -19.16
CA ILE A 419 -26.55 -9.29 -18.41
C ILE A 419 -27.86 -9.12 -17.65
N GLU A 420 -28.79 -10.07 -17.81
CA GLU A 420 -29.99 -10.18 -17.01
C GLU A 420 -29.68 -10.86 -15.68
N ARG A 421 -29.03 -12.04 -15.76
CA ARG A 421 -28.60 -12.83 -14.61
C ARG A 421 -27.52 -13.83 -15.01
N PHE A 422 -26.86 -14.40 -14.03
CA PHE A 422 -26.06 -15.60 -14.26
C PHE A 422 -26.95 -16.84 -14.28
N ALA A 423 -26.47 -17.90 -14.95
CA ALA A 423 -27.19 -19.14 -15.16
C ALA A 423 -26.21 -20.32 -15.01
N PRO A 424 -26.69 -21.58 -14.93
CA PRO A 424 -25.82 -22.75 -14.77
C PRO A 424 -24.68 -22.85 -15.79
N GLY A 425 -24.86 -22.37 -17.03
CA GLY A 425 -23.87 -22.46 -18.10
C GLY A 425 -23.16 -21.14 -18.46
N GLY A 426 -23.35 -20.04 -17.72
CA GLY A 426 -22.71 -18.75 -18.03
C GLY A 426 -23.56 -17.53 -17.69
N ALA A 427 -23.47 -16.46 -18.49
CA ALA A 427 -24.24 -15.23 -18.32
C ALA A 427 -25.41 -15.17 -19.33
N LEU A 428 -26.65 -15.10 -18.82
CA LEU A 428 -27.86 -14.90 -19.63
C LEU A 428 -28.02 -13.40 -19.88
N LEU A 429 -28.14 -13.02 -21.15
CA LEU A 429 -28.33 -11.65 -21.58
C LEU A 429 -29.80 -11.27 -21.62
N LYS A 430 -30.11 -9.99 -21.57
CA LYS A 430 -31.47 -9.43 -21.67
C LYS A 430 -32.18 -9.72 -22.99
N ASP A 431 -31.43 -10.06 -24.04
CA ASP A 431 -31.98 -10.49 -25.33
C ASP A 431 -32.30 -12.00 -25.38
N GLY A 432 -32.12 -12.71 -24.27
CA GLY A 432 -32.34 -14.14 -24.14
C GLY A 432 -31.15 -15.01 -24.57
N SER A 433 -30.09 -14.43 -25.11
CA SER A 433 -28.89 -15.20 -25.51
C SER A 433 -28.03 -15.56 -24.28
N LEU A 434 -27.32 -16.69 -24.35
CA LEU A 434 -26.40 -17.15 -23.32
C LEU A 434 -24.96 -16.92 -23.77
N VAL A 435 -24.17 -16.22 -22.96
CA VAL A 435 -22.70 -16.19 -23.07
C VAL A 435 -22.15 -17.33 -22.21
N PRO A 436 -21.70 -18.42 -22.86
CA PRO A 436 -21.31 -19.63 -22.12
C PRO A 436 -19.97 -19.44 -21.41
N ALA A 437 -19.84 -20.08 -20.24
CA ALA A 437 -18.61 -20.11 -19.46
C ALA A 437 -18.45 -21.43 -18.71
N ASP A 438 -17.20 -21.83 -18.54
CA ASP A 438 -16.75 -22.92 -17.66
C ASP A 438 -16.12 -22.35 -16.37
N LEU A 439 -15.67 -21.09 -16.44
CA LEU A 439 -15.06 -20.35 -15.35
C LEU A 439 -15.64 -18.93 -15.27
N ILE A 440 -15.94 -18.48 -14.06
CA ILE A 440 -16.19 -17.06 -13.76
C ILE A 440 -15.17 -16.58 -12.71
N VAL A 441 -14.39 -15.55 -13.05
CA VAL A 441 -13.46 -14.92 -12.12
C VAL A 441 -13.98 -13.55 -11.72
N LEU A 442 -14.09 -13.31 -10.40
CA LEU A 442 -14.60 -12.08 -9.84
C LEU A 442 -13.46 -11.11 -9.55
N GLY A 443 -13.24 -10.14 -10.42
CA GLY A 443 -12.35 -8.99 -10.22
C GLY A 443 -13.09 -7.82 -9.57
N THR A 444 -13.82 -8.10 -8.48
CA THR A 444 -14.79 -7.19 -7.86
C THR A 444 -14.24 -6.39 -6.68
N GLY A 445 -12.91 -6.48 -6.45
CA GLY A 445 -12.22 -5.74 -5.40
C GLY A 445 -12.33 -6.38 -4.02
N PHE A 446 -12.13 -5.58 -2.98
CA PHE A 446 -11.96 -6.05 -1.62
C PHE A 446 -12.80 -5.23 -0.65
N GLU A 447 -13.14 -5.83 0.49
CA GLU A 447 -13.86 -5.15 1.57
C GLU A 447 -13.00 -4.04 2.19
N PRO A 448 -13.61 -2.92 2.60
CA PRO A 448 -12.89 -1.85 3.27
C PRO A 448 -12.33 -2.32 4.63
N GLN A 449 -11.17 -1.79 5.03
CA GLN A 449 -10.55 -2.15 6.32
C GLN A 449 -11.46 -1.90 7.53
N GLN A 450 -12.35 -0.92 7.46
CA GLN A 450 -13.35 -0.67 8.50
C GLN A 450 -14.26 -1.89 8.74
N ALA A 451 -14.64 -2.63 7.69
CA ALA A 451 -15.43 -3.86 7.83
C ALA A 451 -14.64 -4.96 8.56
N VAL A 452 -13.33 -5.04 8.31
CA VAL A 452 -12.44 -5.96 9.04
C VAL A 452 -12.36 -5.58 10.52
N VAL A 453 -12.25 -4.30 10.84
CA VAL A 453 -12.28 -3.81 12.23
C VAL A 453 -13.61 -4.17 12.90
N LYS A 454 -14.76 -3.94 12.23
CA LYS A 454 -16.08 -4.31 12.75
C LYS A 454 -16.13 -5.80 13.09
N LYS A 455 -15.60 -6.65 12.23
CA LYS A 455 -15.58 -8.11 12.41
C LYS A 455 -14.71 -8.55 13.60
N LEU A 456 -13.54 -7.91 13.79
CA LEU A 456 -12.53 -8.35 14.76
C LEU A 456 -12.58 -7.62 16.10
N LEU A 457 -12.95 -6.34 16.10
CA LEU A 457 -12.92 -5.46 17.28
C LEU A 457 -14.31 -4.94 17.68
N GLY A 458 -15.33 -5.21 16.88
CA GLY A 458 -16.71 -4.81 17.15
C GLY A 458 -17.14 -3.51 16.47
N GLU A 459 -18.46 -3.32 16.43
CA GLU A 459 -19.12 -2.21 15.73
C GLU A 459 -18.77 -0.85 16.34
N ALA A 460 -18.75 -0.74 17.66
CA ALA A 460 -18.48 0.52 18.36
C ALA A 460 -17.10 1.11 18.00
N ILE A 461 -16.05 0.27 17.88
CA ILE A 461 -14.72 0.71 17.45
C ILE A 461 -14.74 1.10 15.98
N ALA A 462 -15.39 0.31 15.12
CA ALA A 462 -15.49 0.60 13.69
C ALA A 462 -16.23 1.91 13.40
N GLU A 463 -17.30 2.22 14.13
CA GLU A 463 -18.04 3.49 14.04
C GLU A 463 -17.21 4.67 14.57
N LYS A 464 -16.53 4.48 15.72
CA LYS A 464 -15.68 5.50 16.33
C LYS A 464 -14.56 5.97 15.41
N ILE A 465 -13.92 5.05 14.67
CA ILE A 465 -12.83 5.40 13.73
C ILE A 465 -13.35 5.94 12.40
N GLY A 466 -14.52 5.52 11.95
CA GLY A 466 -15.04 5.85 10.63
C GLY A 466 -14.28 5.19 9.49
N PRO A 467 -14.32 5.78 8.27
CA PRO A 467 -13.69 5.18 7.09
C PRO A 467 -12.17 5.12 7.22
N VAL A 468 -11.61 4.02 6.69
CA VAL A 468 -10.16 3.84 6.51
C VAL A 468 -9.86 3.88 5.01
N TRP A 469 -8.85 4.64 4.60
CA TRP A 469 -8.57 5.01 3.21
C TRP A 469 -9.58 6.03 2.65
N GLY A 470 -9.29 6.57 1.46
CA GLY A 470 -10.02 7.71 0.90
C GLY A 470 -9.58 9.04 1.52
N LEU A 471 -10.04 10.14 0.94
CA LEU A 471 -9.68 11.48 1.40
C LEU A 471 -10.74 12.01 2.38
N GLY A 472 -10.28 12.54 3.49
CA GLY A 472 -11.09 13.29 4.43
C GLY A 472 -11.39 14.73 3.97
N PRO A 473 -12.24 15.45 4.69
CA PRO A 473 -12.59 16.84 4.36
C PRO A 473 -11.39 17.79 4.48
N ASP A 474 -10.35 17.39 5.21
CA ASP A 474 -9.06 18.09 5.33
C ASP A 474 -8.11 17.83 4.15
N GLY A 475 -8.49 16.93 3.22
CA GLY A 475 -7.69 16.52 2.08
C GLY A 475 -6.61 15.48 2.40
N GLU A 476 -6.61 14.96 3.63
CA GLU A 476 -5.70 13.91 4.07
C GLU A 476 -6.34 12.52 3.98
N MET A 477 -5.50 11.49 3.92
CA MET A 477 -5.98 10.11 3.94
C MET A 477 -6.67 9.77 5.26
N ASN A 478 -7.87 9.17 5.20
CA ASN A 478 -8.62 8.76 6.38
C ASN A 478 -7.89 7.65 7.14
N ASN A 479 -7.55 7.92 8.40
CA ASN A 479 -6.97 6.98 9.37
C ASN A 479 -5.65 6.26 8.95
N MET A 480 -5.11 6.52 7.78
CA MET A 480 -3.88 5.88 7.31
C MET A 480 -2.65 6.62 7.83
N TRP A 481 -1.71 5.89 8.44
CA TRP A 481 -0.39 6.36 8.89
C TRP A 481 -0.44 7.50 9.94
N LYS A 482 -1.55 7.61 10.66
CA LYS A 482 -1.78 8.62 11.69
C LYS A 482 -2.62 8.08 12.84
N ARG A 483 -2.72 8.83 13.91
CA ARG A 483 -3.60 8.52 15.05
C ARG A 483 -5.05 8.46 14.57
N THR A 484 -5.77 7.47 15.07
CA THR A 484 -7.20 7.32 14.84
C THR A 484 -8.00 7.88 16.03
N ALA A 485 -9.33 7.92 15.92
CA ALA A 485 -10.18 8.27 17.05
C ALA A 485 -10.15 7.22 18.18
N GLN A 486 -9.70 5.98 17.90
CA GLN A 486 -9.48 4.95 18.91
C GLN A 486 -8.02 4.98 19.36
N GLU A 487 -7.78 5.26 20.64
CA GLU A 487 -6.45 5.21 21.22
C GLU A 487 -5.78 3.86 20.99
N GLY A 488 -4.48 3.91 20.65
CA GLY A 488 -3.68 2.73 20.39
C GLY A 488 -4.06 1.94 19.14
N LEU A 489 -4.96 2.43 18.27
CA LEU A 489 -5.30 1.80 16.99
C LEU A 489 -4.73 2.58 15.82
N TRP A 490 -4.04 1.87 14.91
CA TRP A 490 -3.34 2.44 13.78
C TRP A 490 -3.59 1.64 12.51
N PHE A 491 -3.45 2.28 11.35
CA PHE A 491 -3.52 1.61 10.04
C PHE A 491 -2.30 1.93 9.21
N ALA A 492 -1.77 0.90 8.56
CA ALA A 492 -0.64 0.97 7.65
C ALA A 492 -0.95 0.22 6.35
N GLY A 493 -0.71 0.86 5.21
CA GLY A 493 -1.00 0.24 3.90
C GLY A 493 -0.69 1.15 2.72
N GLY A 494 -0.82 0.60 1.52
CA GLY A 494 -0.58 1.30 0.27
C GLY A 494 0.63 0.77 -0.50
N SER A 495 1.15 1.58 -1.43
CA SER A 495 2.31 1.25 -2.25
C SER A 495 3.59 1.12 -1.41
N PHE A 496 4.65 0.55 -2.00
CA PHE A 496 5.97 0.49 -1.36
C PHE A 496 6.50 1.86 -0.95
N SER A 497 6.33 2.87 -1.81
CA SER A 497 6.72 4.25 -1.49
C SER A 497 5.91 4.82 -0.32
N ASN A 498 4.60 4.57 -0.24
CA ASN A 498 3.82 4.95 0.94
C ASN A 498 4.35 4.28 2.20
N CYS A 499 4.65 2.99 2.15
CA CYS A 499 5.18 2.25 3.28
C CYS A 499 6.54 2.79 3.72
N ARG A 500 7.46 3.10 2.78
CA ARG A 500 8.76 3.68 3.06
C ARG A 500 8.64 5.07 3.70
N ILE A 501 7.81 5.94 3.13
CA ILE A 501 7.69 7.34 3.59
C ILE A 501 6.97 7.41 4.96
N PHE A 502 5.81 6.73 5.07
CA PHE A 502 4.91 6.96 6.20
C PHE A 502 5.15 6.05 7.41
N SER A 503 5.89 4.94 7.26
CA SER A 503 6.26 4.08 8.40
C SER A 503 7.00 4.87 9.49
N ARG A 504 7.88 5.79 9.10
CA ARG A 504 8.59 6.67 10.02
C ARG A 504 7.64 7.56 10.82
N PHE A 505 6.60 8.10 10.18
CA PHE A 505 5.66 9.00 10.86
C PHE A 505 4.85 8.27 11.94
N VAL A 506 4.41 7.05 11.68
CA VAL A 506 3.74 6.22 12.69
C VAL A 506 4.72 5.84 13.80
N ALA A 507 5.90 5.39 13.44
CA ALA A 507 6.90 4.96 14.41
C ALA A 507 7.34 6.09 15.35
N LEU A 508 7.56 7.31 14.83
CA LEU A 508 7.87 8.48 15.66
C LEU A 508 6.72 8.88 16.56
N GLN A 509 5.46 8.80 16.10
CA GLN A 509 4.29 9.08 16.93
C GLN A 509 4.17 8.08 18.06
N ILE A 510 4.30 6.77 17.78
CA ILE A 510 4.26 5.71 18.79
C ILE A 510 5.43 5.90 19.77
N LYS A 511 6.65 6.13 19.30
CA LYS A 511 7.80 6.37 20.16
C LYS A 511 7.60 7.59 21.06
N ALA A 512 7.09 8.70 20.53
CA ALA A 512 6.82 9.90 21.32
C ALA A 512 5.74 9.68 22.40
N ILE A 513 4.73 8.83 22.13
CA ILE A 513 3.72 8.44 23.12
C ILE A 513 4.35 7.59 24.22
N GLU A 514 5.16 6.58 23.85
CA GLU A 514 5.79 5.69 24.82
C GLU A 514 6.79 6.40 25.75
N GLU A 515 7.43 7.45 25.25
CA GLU A 515 8.36 8.27 26.04
C GLU A 515 7.67 9.49 26.73
N GLY A 516 6.35 9.59 26.65
CA GLY A 516 5.59 10.69 27.29
C GLY A 516 5.84 12.07 26.72
N LEU A 517 6.39 12.17 25.49
CA LEU A 517 6.64 13.45 24.81
C LEU A 517 5.36 14.09 24.27
N VAL A 518 4.36 13.28 24.02
CA VAL A 518 3.02 13.69 23.59
C VAL A 518 1.95 12.87 24.34
N PRO A 519 0.73 13.41 24.53
CA PRO A 519 -0.35 12.64 25.16
C PRO A 519 -0.71 11.43 24.30
N LYS A 520 -1.26 10.43 24.98
CA LYS A 520 -1.77 9.20 24.36
C LYS A 520 -2.90 9.47 23.38
#